data_41cb341c4de67914b42409d5fb1560ab
#
_entry.id   41cb341c4de67914b42409d5fb1560ab
#
_cell.length_a   1.000
_cell.length_b   1.000
_cell.length_c   1.000
_cell.angle_alpha   90.00
_cell.angle_beta   90.00
_cell.angle_gamma   90.00
#
_symmetry.space_group_name_H-M   'P 1'
#
loop_
_entity.id
_entity.type
_entity.pdbx_description
1 polymer ?
#
loop_
_entity_poly.entity_id
_entity_poly.type
_entity_poly.pdbx_seq_one_letter_code
_entity_poly.pdbx_strand_id
1 'polypeptide(L)'
;MDLEKNVATLQDRLDRLLEQQKTDGRGRILIALAGVPGSGKTTVSSALLASLARNGRSREDVVVVPMDGFHHTKATLASFSDPDMAFRRRGAPFTFDADGLLDLIAFDHAVQDPVADDIRISSRSKVVIIEGNYTLLNERPWNKIAELVHESRWFVDVPPEVAKERLVLRHLAAGIETSREAAAHRAEENDLPNGDLIRSNLIEPDVRIVN
;
A
#
# COMPACT_ATOMS: atom_id res chain seq x y z
N MET A 1 4.47 20.06 6.48
CA MET A 1 3.76 18.92 5.89
C MET A 1 2.35 18.90 6.44
N ASP A 2 1.34 18.87 5.58
CA ASP A 2 -0.05 19.10 6.00
C ASP A 2 -0.89 17.84 5.74
N LEU A 3 -0.85 16.91 6.70
CA LEU A 3 -1.61 15.66 6.64
C LEU A 3 -3.11 15.93 6.43
N GLU A 4 -3.67 16.97 7.07
CA GLU A 4 -5.08 17.33 6.93
C GLU A 4 -5.42 17.74 5.50
N LYS A 5 -4.56 18.54 4.86
CA LYS A 5 -4.72 18.94 3.45
C LYS A 5 -4.62 17.74 2.52
N ASN A 6 -3.66 16.84 2.76
CA ASN A 6 -3.50 15.63 1.97
C ASN A 6 -4.74 14.72 2.09
N VAL A 7 -5.25 14.55 3.31
CA VAL A 7 -6.48 13.77 3.57
C VAL A 7 -7.69 14.41 2.90
N ALA A 8 -7.84 15.73 2.98
CA ALA A 8 -8.93 16.45 2.33
C ALA A 8 -8.90 16.25 0.80
N THR A 9 -7.72 16.34 0.19
CA THR A 9 -7.55 16.09 -1.26
C THR A 9 -8.01 14.69 -1.66
N LEU A 10 -7.61 13.66 -0.89
CA LEU A 10 -8.00 12.27 -1.17
C LEU A 10 -9.49 12.04 -0.90
N GLN A 11 -10.05 12.68 0.12
CA GLN A 11 -11.48 12.60 0.42
C GLN A 11 -12.32 13.23 -0.69
N ASP A 12 -11.96 14.42 -1.16
CA ASP A 12 -12.64 15.08 -2.30
C ASP A 12 -12.59 14.20 -3.56
N ARG A 13 -11.46 13.54 -3.81
CA ARG A 13 -11.34 12.61 -4.93
C ARG A 13 -12.25 11.41 -4.76
N LEU A 14 -12.27 10.81 -3.57
CA LEU A 14 -13.12 9.66 -3.26
C LEU A 14 -14.61 10.01 -3.39
N ASP A 15 -15.02 11.17 -2.91
CA ASP A 15 -16.41 11.63 -2.99
C ASP A 15 -16.87 11.77 -4.45
N ARG A 16 -16.01 12.30 -5.34
CA ARG A 16 -16.28 12.37 -6.79
C ARG A 16 -16.42 10.97 -7.40
N LEU A 17 -15.55 10.03 -7.05
CA LEU A 17 -15.63 8.65 -7.55
C LEU A 17 -16.94 7.98 -7.12
N LEU A 18 -17.36 8.18 -5.87
CA LEU A 18 -18.63 7.65 -5.35
C LEU A 18 -19.86 8.28 -6.01
N GLU A 19 -19.81 9.55 -6.37
CA GLU A 19 -20.90 10.18 -7.14
C GLU A 19 -20.95 9.65 -8.58
N GLN A 20 -19.81 9.47 -9.24
CA GLN A 20 -19.72 8.86 -10.56
C GLN A 20 -20.23 7.41 -10.54
N GLN A 21 -19.88 6.63 -9.52
CA GLN A 21 -20.37 5.26 -9.34
C GLN A 21 -21.91 5.19 -9.31
N LYS A 22 -22.55 6.11 -8.59
CA LYS A 22 -24.02 6.17 -8.51
C LYS A 22 -24.66 6.42 -9.87
N THR A 23 -24.02 7.25 -10.70
CA THR A 23 -24.54 7.64 -12.03
C THR A 23 -24.34 6.52 -13.05
N ASP A 24 -23.17 5.87 -13.02
CA ASP A 24 -22.74 4.93 -14.05
C ASP A 24 -23.16 3.47 -13.73
N GLY A 25 -23.73 3.22 -12.53
CA GLY A 25 -24.11 1.89 -12.09
C GLY A 25 -22.92 0.93 -11.96
N ARG A 26 -21.68 1.47 -11.84
CA ARG A 26 -20.46 0.67 -11.71
C ARG A 26 -20.46 -0.12 -10.41
N GLY A 27 -19.74 -1.22 -10.42
CA GLY A 27 -19.51 -2.04 -9.24
C GLY A 27 -18.65 -1.34 -8.17
N ARG A 28 -17.85 -2.11 -7.49
CA ARG A 28 -16.94 -1.62 -6.44
C ARG A 28 -15.85 -0.73 -7.03
N ILE A 29 -15.50 0.35 -6.33
CA ILE A 29 -14.36 1.22 -6.68
C ILE A 29 -13.08 0.59 -6.14
N LEU A 30 -12.08 0.44 -7.02
CA LEU A 30 -10.73 0.00 -6.67
C LEU A 30 -9.77 1.19 -6.75
N ILE A 31 -8.97 1.39 -5.71
CA ILE A 31 -7.96 2.45 -5.63
C ILE A 31 -6.62 1.82 -5.27
N ALA A 32 -5.56 2.12 -6.02
CA ALA A 32 -4.21 1.78 -5.63
C ALA A 32 -3.57 2.96 -4.88
N LEU A 33 -3.13 2.73 -3.64
CA LEU A 33 -2.39 3.70 -2.84
C LEU A 33 -0.94 3.22 -2.71
N ALA A 34 -0.09 3.71 -3.57
CA ALA A 34 1.34 3.43 -3.55
C ALA A 34 2.12 4.48 -2.74
N GLY A 35 3.34 4.15 -2.39
CA GLY A 35 4.27 5.11 -1.80
C GLY A 35 5.59 4.46 -1.42
N VAL A 36 6.65 5.25 -1.40
CA VAL A 36 7.97 4.75 -1.02
C VAL A 36 8.00 4.31 0.46
N PRO A 37 8.92 3.43 0.86
CA PRO A 37 9.15 3.13 2.27
C PRO A 37 9.37 4.43 3.06
N GLY A 38 8.75 4.56 4.24
CA GLY A 38 8.83 5.78 5.05
C GLY A 38 7.98 6.97 4.59
N SER A 39 7.22 6.86 3.48
CA SER A 39 6.38 7.96 2.98
C SER A 39 5.19 8.29 3.90
N GLY A 40 4.79 7.36 4.79
CA GLY A 40 3.64 7.55 5.67
C GLY A 40 2.29 7.24 5.02
N LYS A 41 2.27 6.42 3.95
CA LYS A 41 1.01 6.00 3.28
C LYS A 41 0.00 5.39 4.25
N THR A 42 0.43 4.55 5.21
CA THR A 42 -0.44 3.96 6.23
C THR A 42 -1.01 5.02 7.18
N THR A 43 -0.25 6.06 7.50
CA THR A 43 -0.74 7.20 8.28
C THR A 43 -1.81 7.96 7.49
N VAL A 44 -1.58 8.16 6.19
CA VAL A 44 -2.52 8.84 5.29
C VAL A 44 -3.80 8.02 5.14
N SER A 45 -3.73 6.72 4.87
CA SER A 45 -4.90 5.84 4.72
C SER A 45 -5.71 5.76 6.02
N SER A 46 -5.04 5.63 7.17
CA SER A 46 -5.71 5.62 8.49
C SER A 46 -6.40 6.96 8.79
N ALA A 47 -5.75 8.08 8.48
CA ALA A 47 -6.33 9.40 8.67
C ALA A 47 -7.53 9.65 7.74
N LEU A 48 -7.46 9.15 6.49
CA LEU A 48 -8.58 9.18 5.56
C LEU A 48 -9.78 8.39 6.09
N LEU A 49 -9.56 7.15 6.54
CA LEU A 49 -10.64 6.34 7.13
C LEU A 49 -11.26 7.02 8.36
N ALA A 50 -10.43 7.61 9.24
CA ALA A 50 -10.92 8.35 10.40
C ALA A 50 -11.74 9.58 10.00
N SER A 51 -11.35 10.30 8.94
CA SER A 51 -12.08 11.43 8.39
C SER A 51 -13.44 11.00 7.81
N LEU A 52 -13.46 9.92 7.02
CA LEU A 52 -14.69 9.36 6.45
C LEU A 52 -15.68 8.94 7.54
N ALA A 53 -15.19 8.30 8.61
CA ALA A 53 -16.02 7.90 9.74
C ALA A 53 -16.64 9.10 10.47
N ARG A 54 -15.88 10.19 10.66
CA ARG A 54 -16.42 11.45 11.25
C ARG A 54 -17.51 12.07 10.38
N ASN A 55 -17.45 11.88 9.07
CA ASN A 55 -18.43 12.37 8.11
C ASN A 55 -19.61 11.39 7.90
N GLY A 56 -19.78 10.42 8.81
CA GLY A 56 -20.93 9.51 8.85
C GLY A 56 -20.86 8.35 7.86
N ARG A 57 -19.72 8.10 7.21
CA ARG A 57 -19.53 6.90 6.37
C ARG A 57 -19.24 5.67 7.24
N SER A 58 -19.83 4.55 6.88
CA SER A 58 -19.56 3.28 7.56
C SER A 58 -18.13 2.83 7.24
N ARG A 59 -17.46 2.25 8.24
CA ARG A 59 -16.17 1.55 8.02
C ARG A 59 -16.31 0.34 7.09
N GLU A 60 -17.52 -0.18 6.94
CA GLU A 60 -17.80 -1.27 6.00
C GLU A 60 -17.87 -0.80 4.54
N ASP A 61 -18.12 0.50 4.31
CA ASP A 61 -18.18 1.06 2.95
C ASP A 61 -16.79 1.20 2.31
N VAL A 62 -15.73 1.43 3.12
CA VAL A 62 -14.36 1.64 2.63
C VAL A 62 -13.41 0.73 3.39
N VAL A 63 -12.74 -0.16 2.68
CA VAL A 63 -11.77 -1.11 3.22
C VAL A 63 -10.38 -0.80 2.67
N VAL A 64 -9.37 -0.86 3.53
CA VAL A 64 -7.95 -0.82 3.13
C VAL A 64 -7.39 -2.24 3.20
N VAL A 65 -6.80 -2.68 2.09
CA VAL A 65 -6.08 -3.94 1.97
C VAL A 65 -4.59 -3.63 1.96
N PRO A 66 -3.87 -3.89 3.05
CA PRO A 66 -2.43 -3.66 3.11
C PRO A 66 -1.69 -4.79 2.39
N MET A 67 -0.84 -4.43 1.42
CA MET A 67 0.08 -5.35 0.75
C MET A 67 1.00 -6.09 1.73
N ASP A 68 1.28 -5.49 2.88
CA ASP A 68 2.15 -6.08 3.91
C ASP A 68 1.63 -7.42 4.46
N GLY A 69 0.32 -7.69 4.39
CA GLY A 69 -0.27 -8.98 4.70
C GLY A 69 0.14 -10.11 3.72
N PHE A 70 0.72 -9.75 2.58
CA PHE A 70 1.17 -10.68 1.54
C PHE A 70 2.68 -10.90 1.51
N HIS A 71 3.39 -10.60 2.57
CA HIS A 71 4.78 -11.04 2.70
C HIS A 71 4.86 -12.56 2.68
N HIS A 72 5.81 -13.11 1.92
CA HIS A 72 6.13 -14.53 2.02
C HIS A 72 6.52 -14.91 3.45
N THR A 73 6.09 -16.08 3.88
CA THR A 73 6.45 -16.62 5.19
C THR A 73 7.96 -16.86 5.28
N LYS A 74 8.51 -16.94 6.49
CA LYS A 74 9.93 -17.30 6.67
C LYS A 74 10.24 -18.67 6.06
N ALA A 75 9.30 -19.61 6.13
CA ALA A 75 9.47 -20.94 5.51
C ALA A 75 9.57 -20.84 3.97
N THR A 76 8.72 -20.03 3.35
CA THR A 76 8.76 -19.75 1.91
C THR A 76 10.09 -19.10 1.51
N LEU A 77 10.53 -18.06 2.24
CA LEU A 77 11.81 -17.38 1.96
C LEU A 77 13.01 -18.34 2.09
N ALA A 78 12.95 -19.25 3.07
CA ALA A 78 13.99 -20.28 3.26
C ALA A 78 14.05 -21.31 2.13
N SER A 79 13.01 -21.45 1.31
CA SER A 79 12.95 -22.34 0.16
C SER A 79 13.41 -21.70 -1.16
N PHE A 80 13.74 -20.40 -1.16
CA PHE A 80 14.24 -19.70 -2.35
C PHE A 80 15.62 -20.22 -2.75
N SER A 81 16.02 -19.99 -4.00
CA SER A 81 17.35 -20.39 -4.51
C SER A 81 18.51 -19.71 -3.76
N ASP A 82 18.29 -18.51 -3.22
CA ASP A 82 19.20 -17.79 -2.35
C ASP A 82 18.42 -17.28 -1.11
N PRO A 83 18.30 -18.14 -0.07
CA PRO A 83 17.58 -17.78 1.15
C PRO A 83 18.21 -16.58 1.89
N ASP A 84 19.54 -16.50 1.93
CA ASP A 84 20.25 -15.42 2.63
C ASP A 84 19.95 -14.07 2.00
N MET A 85 19.93 -13.99 0.67
CA MET A 85 19.51 -12.79 -0.05
C MET A 85 18.03 -12.49 0.22
N ALA A 86 17.15 -13.49 0.22
CA ALA A 86 15.72 -13.30 0.45
C ALA A 86 15.44 -12.73 1.85
N PHE A 87 16.14 -13.21 2.87
CA PHE A 87 16.03 -12.66 4.22
C PHE A 87 16.64 -11.25 4.33
N ARG A 88 17.82 -11.03 3.75
CA ARG A 88 18.48 -9.72 3.77
C ARG A 88 17.66 -8.65 3.06
N ARG A 89 17.05 -9.02 1.90
CA ARG A 89 16.25 -8.13 1.07
C ARG A 89 14.75 -8.20 1.40
N ARG A 90 14.38 -8.73 2.57
CA ARG A 90 12.96 -8.78 2.95
C ARG A 90 12.34 -7.39 2.92
N GLY A 91 11.25 -7.23 2.16
CA GLY A 91 10.63 -5.96 1.80
C GLY A 91 10.86 -5.55 0.34
N ALA A 92 11.76 -6.23 -0.40
CA ALA A 92 11.87 -6.09 -1.85
C ALA A 92 10.69 -6.78 -2.58
N PRO A 93 10.38 -6.39 -3.84
CA PRO A 93 9.18 -6.88 -4.55
C PRO A 93 9.04 -8.40 -4.58
N PHE A 94 10.13 -9.13 -4.76
CA PHE A 94 10.14 -10.59 -4.87
C PHE A 94 9.90 -11.32 -3.54
N THR A 95 9.85 -10.60 -2.43
CA THR A 95 9.62 -11.19 -1.10
C THR A 95 8.14 -11.16 -0.68
N PHE A 96 7.26 -10.82 -1.63
CA PHE A 96 5.82 -10.78 -1.44
C PHE A 96 5.11 -11.76 -2.39
N ASP A 97 3.97 -12.25 -1.95
CA ASP A 97 3.03 -13.01 -2.76
C ASP A 97 2.12 -12.05 -3.54
N ALA A 98 2.65 -11.56 -4.66
CA ALA A 98 1.92 -10.63 -5.51
C ALA A 98 0.73 -11.29 -6.21
N ASP A 99 0.83 -12.58 -6.56
CA ASP A 99 -0.26 -13.32 -7.19
C ASP A 99 -1.41 -13.54 -6.19
N GLY A 100 -1.11 -13.87 -4.93
CA GLY A 100 -2.14 -13.94 -3.87
C GLY A 100 -2.85 -12.61 -3.62
N LEU A 101 -2.13 -11.48 -3.68
CA LEU A 101 -2.76 -10.16 -3.61
C LEU A 101 -3.64 -9.89 -4.82
N LEU A 102 -3.18 -10.22 -6.03
CA LEU A 102 -3.96 -10.06 -7.27
C LEU A 102 -5.22 -10.91 -7.23
N ASP A 103 -5.13 -12.16 -6.79
CA ASP A 103 -6.28 -13.06 -6.65
C ASP A 103 -7.31 -12.48 -5.68
N LEU A 104 -6.88 -11.92 -4.54
CA LEU A 104 -7.79 -11.25 -3.60
C LEU A 104 -8.51 -10.05 -4.24
N ILE A 105 -7.80 -9.25 -5.04
CA ILE A 105 -8.36 -8.05 -5.68
C ILE A 105 -9.28 -8.42 -6.85
N ALA A 106 -8.89 -9.41 -7.66
CA ALA A 106 -9.61 -9.86 -8.83
C ALA A 106 -10.84 -10.69 -8.47
N PHE A 107 -10.86 -11.28 -7.27
CA PHE A 107 -11.95 -12.15 -6.83
C PHE A 107 -13.21 -11.33 -6.61
N ASP A 108 -14.08 -11.35 -7.63
CA ASP A 108 -15.33 -10.58 -7.65
C ASP A 108 -16.40 -11.26 -6.77
N HIS A 109 -16.89 -10.48 -5.83
CA HIS A 109 -18.27 -10.36 -5.36
C HIS A 109 -18.99 -11.54 -4.67
N ALA A 110 -18.60 -12.80 -4.75
CA ALA A 110 -19.50 -13.88 -4.37
C ALA A 110 -19.07 -14.76 -3.19
N VAL A 111 -17.83 -14.74 -2.73
CA VAL A 111 -17.37 -15.70 -1.74
C VAL A 111 -16.80 -15.03 -0.50
N GLN A 112 -17.46 -15.26 0.62
CA GLN A 112 -17.08 -14.85 1.98
C GLN A 112 -16.04 -15.81 2.59
N ASP A 113 -15.02 -16.23 1.86
CA ASP A 113 -13.98 -17.04 2.47
C ASP A 113 -12.89 -16.16 3.08
N PRO A 114 -12.53 -16.41 4.35
CA PRO A 114 -11.47 -15.66 5.00
C PRO A 114 -10.13 -16.02 4.37
N VAL A 115 -9.48 -15.05 3.76
CA VAL A 115 -8.04 -15.14 3.45
C VAL A 115 -7.30 -15.05 4.79
N ALA A 116 -6.23 -15.83 4.95
CA ALA A 116 -5.43 -15.89 6.16
C ALA A 116 -5.15 -14.50 6.73
N ASP A 117 -5.31 -14.35 8.05
CA ASP A 117 -5.04 -13.16 8.84
C ASP A 117 -5.95 -11.93 8.59
N ASP A 118 -7.25 -12.03 8.95
CA ASP A 118 -8.19 -10.91 9.26
C ASP A 118 -8.51 -9.87 8.17
N ILE A 119 -8.00 -9.96 6.95
CA ILE A 119 -8.40 -9.05 5.86
C ILE A 119 -9.67 -9.59 5.21
N ARG A 120 -10.82 -8.97 5.52
CA ARG A 120 -12.10 -9.32 4.92
C ARG A 120 -12.63 -8.19 4.06
N ILE A 121 -12.81 -8.45 2.77
CA ILE A 121 -13.53 -7.55 1.88
C ILE A 121 -14.99 -7.99 1.87
N SER A 122 -15.87 -7.21 2.52
CA SER A 122 -17.31 -7.48 2.52
C SER A 122 -17.90 -7.24 1.13
N SER A 123 -18.89 -8.02 0.74
CA SER A 123 -19.70 -7.74 -0.46
C SER A 123 -20.39 -6.36 -0.41
N ARG A 124 -20.53 -5.77 0.78
CA ARG A 124 -21.08 -4.44 0.99
C ARG A 124 -20.06 -3.31 0.82
N SER A 125 -18.76 -3.63 0.76
CA SER A 125 -17.72 -2.60 0.60
C SER A 125 -17.81 -1.95 -0.78
N LYS A 126 -18.00 -0.65 -0.81
CA LYS A 126 -18.13 0.16 -2.03
C LYS A 126 -16.78 0.56 -2.60
N VAL A 127 -15.78 0.69 -1.73
CA VAL A 127 -14.44 1.11 -2.06
C VAL A 127 -13.43 0.17 -1.42
N VAL A 128 -12.45 -0.27 -2.19
CA VAL A 128 -11.28 -1.01 -1.73
C VAL A 128 -10.03 -0.24 -2.10
N ILE A 129 -9.24 0.14 -1.09
CA ILE A 129 -7.95 0.81 -1.25
C ILE A 129 -6.86 -0.24 -1.04
N ILE A 130 -6.15 -0.58 -2.11
CA ILE A 130 -4.99 -1.48 -2.07
C ILE A 130 -3.78 -0.62 -1.69
N GLU A 131 -3.29 -0.76 -0.47
CA GLU A 131 -2.18 0.02 0.06
C GLU A 131 -0.88 -0.76 0.02
N GLY A 132 0.16 -0.21 -0.59
CA GLY A 132 1.47 -0.85 -0.55
C GLY A 132 2.55 -0.13 -1.34
N ASN A 133 3.80 -0.55 -1.13
CA ASN A 133 4.93 0.03 -1.83
C ASN A 133 4.84 -0.18 -3.35
N TYR A 134 4.42 -1.37 -3.78
CA TYR A 134 4.52 -1.83 -5.15
C TYR A 134 3.20 -1.81 -5.92
N THR A 135 2.13 -1.27 -5.36
CA THR A 135 0.79 -1.27 -5.99
C THR A 135 0.71 -0.46 -7.28
N LEU A 136 1.71 0.40 -7.57
CA LEU A 136 1.87 1.13 -8.82
C LEU A 136 3.25 0.90 -9.46
N LEU A 137 3.94 -0.20 -9.12
CA LEU A 137 5.22 -0.54 -9.75
C LEU A 137 4.99 -1.07 -11.16
N ASN A 138 5.64 -0.47 -12.17
CA ASN A 138 5.55 -0.89 -13.58
C ASN A 138 6.48 -2.08 -13.89
N GLU A 139 6.37 -3.12 -13.08
CA GLU A 139 7.04 -4.40 -13.27
C GLU A 139 6.07 -5.54 -13.00
N ARG A 140 6.20 -6.63 -13.75
CA ARG A 140 5.38 -7.83 -13.49
C ARG A 140 5.80 -8.52 -12.18
N PRO A 141 4.84 -9.06 -11.43
CA PRO A 141 3.39 -9.07 -11.67
C PRO A 141 2.65 -7.83 -11.19
N TRP A 142 3.31 -6.90 -10.49
CA TRP A 142 2.73 -5.73 -9.79
C TRP A 142 1.92 -4.80 -10.70
N ASN A 143 2.35 -4.59 -11.94
CA ASN A 143 1.65 -3.71 -12.88
C ASN A 143 0.22 -4.18 -13.21
N LYS A 144 -0.10 -5.47 -12.97
CA LYS A 144 -1.47 -5.98 -13.11
C LYS A 144 -2.44 -5.31 -12.12
N ILE A 145 -1.96 -4.85 -10.96
CA ILE A 145 -2.80 -4.11 -10.00
C ILE A 145 -3.33 -2.84 -10.66
N ALA A 146 -2.44 -2.07 -11.32
CA ALA A 146 -2.85 -0.85 -12.01
C ALA A 146 -3.76 -1.12 -13.24
N GLU A 147 -3.67 -2.32 -13.83
CA GLU A 147 -4.60 -2.76 -14.88
C GLU A 147 -6.01 -3.03 -14.34
N LEU A 148 -6.12 -3.49 -13.08
CA LEU A 148 -7.40 -3.72 -12.39
C LEU A 148 -8.00 -2.44 -11.82
N VAL A 149 -7.16 -1.48 -11.46
CA VAL A 149 -7.57 -0.21 -10.85
C VAL A 149 -7.90 0.80 -11.96
N HIS A 150 -9.18 0.95 -12.27
CA HIS A 150 -9.64 1.84 -13.32
C HIS A 150 -10.02 3.24 -12.81
N GLU A 151 -10.24 3.38 -11.50
CA GLU A 151 -10.84 4.58 -10.93
C GLU A 151 -9.81 5.59 -10.45
N SER A 152 -8.80 5.15 -9.68
CA SER A 152 -7.80 6.09 -9.19
C SER A 152 -6.51 5.43 -8.69
N ARG A 153 -5.38 6.02 -9.07
CA ARG A 153 -4.03 5.65 -8.67
C ARG A 153 -3.45 6.79 -7.85
N TRP A 154 -3.14 6.52 -6.60
CA TRP A 154 -2.63 7.52 -5.66
C TRP A 154 -1.21 7.19 -5.25
N PHE A 155 -0.37 8.21 -5.15
CA PHE A 155 1.02 8.04 -4.73
C PHE A 155 1.39 9.00 -3.62
N VAL A 156 1.92 8.45 -2.53
CA VAL A 156 2.47 9.21 -1.39
C VAL A 156 3.97 9.25 -1.51
N ASP A 157 4.52 10.42 -1.76
CA ASP A 157 5.96 10.67 -1.83
C ASP A 157 6.47 11.40 -0.58
N VAL A 158 7.77 11.36 -0.41
CA VAL A 158 8.49 12.06 0.66
C VAL A 158 9.93 12.25 0.21
N PRO A 159 10.60 13.35 0.60
CA PRO A 159 12.05 13.50 0.34
C PRO A 159 12.85 12.32 0.91
N PRO A 160 13.88 11.83 0.19
CA PRO A 160 14.65 10.65 0.61
C PRO A 160 15.25 10.75 2.02
N GLU A 161 15.72 11.93 2.40
CA GLU A 161 16.28 12.19 3.72
C GLU A 161 15.23 12.08 4.84
N VAL A 162 14.01 12.52 4.57
CA VAL A 162 12.87 12.39 5.51
C VAL A 162 12.44 10.92 5.60
N ALA A 163 12.38 10.22 4.45
CA ALA A 163 12.10 8.79 4.42
C ALA A 163 13.11 8.01 5.27
N LYS A 164 14.41 8.28 5.10
CA LYS A 164 15.49 7.64 5.85
C LYS A 164 15.32 7.83 7.36
N GLU A 165 15.10 9.07 7.79
CA GLU A 165 14.94 9.35 9.22
C GLU A 165 13.74 8.62 9.82
N ARG A 166 12.60 8.62 9.13
CA ARG A 166 11.40 7.89 9.56
C ARG A 166 11.64 6.38 9.63
N LEU A 167 12.38 5.82 8.68
CA LEU A 167 12.72 4.40 8.65
C LEU A 167 13.65 4.02 9.80
N VAL A 168 14.67 4.83 10.08
CA VAL A 168 15.56 4.64 11.23
C VAL A 168 14.76 4.58 12.53
N LEU A 169 13.89 5.56 12.76
CA LEU A 169 13.05 5.60 13.96
C LEU A 169 12.11 4.39 14.05
N ARG A 170 11.53 3.97 12.92
CA ARG A 170 10.66 2.79 12.84
C ARG A 170 11.41 1.50 13.17
N HIS A 171 12.62 1.31 12.63
CA HIS A 171 13.42 0.11 12.90
C HIS A 171 13.82 0.00 14.37
N LEU A 172 14.17 1.11 15.00
CA LEU A 172 14.45 1.15 16.44
C LEU A 172 13.20 0.87 17.28
N ALA A 173 12.08 1.54 16.97
CA ALA A 173 10.83 1.37 17.72
C ALA A 173 10.25 -0.05 17.60
N ALA A 174 10.45 -0.71 16.47
CA ALA A 174 10.02 -2.08 16.22
C ALA A 174 11.01 -3.14 16.75
N GLY A 175 12.15 -2.73 17.34
CA GLY A 175 13.20 -3.65 17.81
C GLY A 175 13.86 -4.46 16.68
N ILE A 176 13.77 -4.00 15.43
CA ILE A 176 14.42 -4.63 14.28
C ILE A 176 15.92 -4.41 14.36
N GLU A 177 16.32 -3.21 14.78
CA GLU A 177 17.71 -2.84 15.01
C GLU A 177 17.88 -2.26 16.42
N THR A 178 19.07 -2.42 16.98
CA THR A 178 19.38 -2.02 18.35
C THR A 178 20.14 -0.71 18.47
N SER A 179 20.70 -0.21 17.35
CA SER A 179 21.39 1.07 17.29
C SER A 179 20.93 1.91 16.09
N ARG A 180 21.13 3.23 16.20
CA ARG A 180 20.78 4.17 15.14
C ARG A 180 21.63 3.94 13.88
N GLU A 181 22.89 3.58 14.06
CA GLU A 181 23.82 3.28 12.97
C GLU A 181 23.35 2.03 12.20
N ALA A 182 23.01 0.95 12.91
CA ALA A 182 22.49 -0.28 12.29
C ALA A 182 21.16 -0.01 11.57
N ALA A 183 20.27 0.76 12.18
CA ALA A 183 19.00 1.15 11.57
C ALA A 183 19.18 2.02 10.31
N ALA A 184 20.15 2.93 10.32
CA ALA A 184 20.47 3.75 9.16
C ALA A 184 21.07 2.91 8.03
N HIS A 185 22.01 2.02 8.35
CA HIS A 185 22.62 1.10 7.39
C HIS A 185 21.57 0.21 6.72
N ARG A 186 20.65 -0.36 7.52
CA ARG A 186 19.53 -1.15 7.00
C ARG A 186 18.65 -0.35 6.05
N ALA A 187 18.29 0.88 6.43
CA ALA A 187 17.49 1.75 5.57
C ALA A 187 18.21 2.04 4.24
N GLU A 188 19.52 2.29 4.26
CA GLU A 188 20.34 2.55 3.07
C GLU A 188 20.50 1.33 2.17
N GLU A 189 20.66 0.14 2.75
CA GLU A 189 20.90 -1.07 1.95
C GLU A 189 19.62 -1.71 1.41
N ASN A 190 18.48 -1.50 2.06
CA ASN A 190 17.24 -2.16 1.70
C ASN A 190 16.09 -1.21 1.36
N ASP A 191 15.70 -0.32 2.28
CA ASP A 191 14.49 0.47 2.11
C ASP A 191 14.63 1.57 1.06
N LEU A 192 15.74 2.32 1.06
CA LEU A 192 15.96 3.41 0.10
C LEU A 192 16.10 2.88 -1.34
N PRO A 193 16.87 1.81 -1.62
CA PRO A 193 16.89 1.20 -2.94
C PRO A 193 15.51 0.74 -3.44
N ASN A 194 14.65 0.24 -2.55
CA ASN A 194 13.27 -0.07 -2.91
C ASN A 194 12.47 1.20 -3.23
N GLY A 195 12.72 2.30 -2.51
CA GLY A 195 12.13 3.61 -2.82
C GLY A 195 12.53 4.14 -4.18
N ASP A 196 13.81 4.01 -4.55
CA ASP A 196 14.35 4.43 -5.84
C ASP A 196 13.81 3.58 -7.00
N LEU A 197 13.70 2.25 -6.79
CA LEU A 197 13.05 1.35 -7.73
C LEU A 197 11.60 1.80 -8.02
N ILE A 198 10.83 2.10 -6.97
CA ILE A 198 9.45 2.54 -7.11
C ILE A 198 9.37 3.85 -7.90
N ARG A 199 10.19 4.86 -7.57
CA ARG A 199 10.18 6.14 -8.27
C ARG A 199 10.57 6.02 -9.74
N SER A 200 11.58 5.18 -10.03
CA SER A 200 12.10 4.98 -11.39
C SER A 200 11.14 4.21 -12.30
N ASN A 201 10.27 3.37 -11.71
CA ASN A 201 9.34 2.51 -12.42
C ASN A 201 7.89 2.76 -11.99
N LEU A 202 7.56 3.99 -11.65
CA LEU A 202 6.21 4.35 -11.19
C LEU A 202 5.26 4.46 -12.38
N ILE A 203 4.14 3.73 -12.31
CA ILE A 203 2.98 4.01 -13.19
C ILE A 203 2.40 5.36 -12.77
N GLU A 204 2.16 6.26 -13.75
CA GLU A 204 1.73 7.63 -13.49
C GLU A 204 0.47 7.65 -12.59
N PRO A 205 0.53 8.29 -11.43
CA PRO A 205 -0.59 8.39 -10.52
C PRO A 205 -1.53 9.51 -10.93
N ASP A 206 -2.83 9.32 -10.69
CA ASP A 206 -3.86 10.37 -10.87
C ASP A 206 -3.81 11.42 -9.75
N VAL A 207 -3.31 11.03 -8.58
CA VAL A 207 -3.09 11.92 -7.43
C VAL A 207 -1.72 11.65 -6.82
N ARG A 208 -0.90 12.69 -6.73
CA ARG A 208 0.38 12.67 -6.01
C ARG A 208 0.32 13.60 -4.81
N ILE A 209 0.64 13.10 -3.66
CA ILE A 209 0.77 13.90 -2.42
C ILE A 209 2.18 13.76 -1.87
N VAL A 210 2.71 14.85 -1.32
CA VAL A 210 3.98 14.87 -0.60
C VAL A 210 3.67 14.94 0.89
N ASN A 211 4.15 13.95 1.63
CA ASN A 211 3.82 13.79 3.05
C ASN A 211 5.02 14.05 3.98
#